data_f4a4739d9b8cadca6223c4bef86bab14
#
_entry.id   f4a4739d9b8cadca6223c4bef86bab14
#
_cell.length_a   1.000
_cell.length_b   1.000
_cell.length_c   1.000
_cell.angle_alpha   90.00
_cell.angle_beta   90.00
_cell.angle_gamma   90.00
#
_symmetry.space_group_name_H-M   'P 1'
#
loop_
_entity.id
_entity.type
_entity.pdbx_description
1 polymer ?
#
loop_
_entity_poly.entity_id
_entity_poly.type
_entity_poly.pdbx_seq_one_letter_code
_entity_poly.pdbx_strand_id
1 'polypeptide(L)'
;MVDSHIRRRTVFSKLIRDRSSLFGITIIVIIVLAGTFAPVIAPMSPYTQVLEFRNQKPGFTGEIILFRLTPELPVQTVAVSSINKKGEMIQYQDQLNRVFEIDKNKLEGVEEKDWHKKYRYWLGTDNFGRDVLSRLLYGARISLLVGISASTLSLLIGIILGAISGYYGGVLETLIMRLTDIMFGFPTLLFLIGITAAFEPTLTVVFF
;
A
#
# COMPACT_ATOMS: atom_id res chain seq x y z
N MET A 1 -26.09 24.76 32.11
CA MET A 1 -24.76 24.11 31.82
C MET A 1 -24.74 22.61 32.17
N VAL A 2 -25.85 21.89 32.00
CA VAL A 2 -26.04 20.52 32.54
C VAL A 2 -26.23 19.44 31.45
N ASP A 3 -26.41 19.80 30.17
CA ASP A 3 -26.87 18.81 29.15
C ASP A 3 -25.82 18.23 28.19
N SER A 4 -24.56 18.70 28.19
CA SER A 4 -23.55 18.25 27.22
C SER A 4 -23.05 16.82 27.49
N HIS A 5 -22.97 16.41 28.74
CA HIS A 5 -22.46 15.09 29.11
C HIS A 5 -23.48 13.94 28.90
N ILE A 6 -24.75 14.22 29.01
CA ILE A 6 -25.82 13.22 28.81
C ILE A 6 -25.96 12.91 27.30
N ARG A 7 -25.79 13.92 26.44
CA ARG A 7 -25.88 13.75 24.98
C ARG A 7 -24.75 12.93 24.40
N ARG A 8 -23.54 13.09 24.92
CA ARG A 8 -22.36 12.31 24.44
C ARG A 8 -22.46 10.81 24.73
N ARG A 9 -22.91 10.43 25.91
CA ARG A 9 -23.13 9.03 26.29
C ARG A 9 -24.20 8.37 25.43
N THR A 10 -25.26 9.11 25.05
CA THR A 10 -26.37 8.57 24.27
C THR A 10 -26.01 8.28 22.83
N VAL A 11 -25.17 9.12 22.17
CA VAL A 11 -24.75 8.92 20.79
C VAL A 11 -23.79 7.73 20.66
N PHE A 12 -22.81 7.66 21.54
CA PHE A 12 -21.80 6.58 21.51
C PHE A 12 -22.44 5.22 21.87
N SER A 13 -23.35 5.20 22.85
CA SER A 13 -24.05 3.98 23.20
C SER A 13 -25.03 3.51 22.12
N LYS A 14 -25.66 4.43 21.39
CA LYS A 14 -26.47 4.09 20.20
C LYS A 14 -25.64 3.53 19.08
N LEU A 15 -24.47 4.11 18.80
CA LEU A 15 -23.55 3.65 17.77
C LEU A 15 -23.09 2.20 18.01
N ILE A 16 -22.72 1.88 19.26
CA ILE A 16 -22.27 0.52 19.63
C ILE A 16 -23.44 -0.48 19.66
N ARG A 17 -24.67 -0.01 19.86
CA ARG A 17 -25.86 -0.88 19.96
C ARG A 17 -26.50 -1.18 18.61
N ASP A 18 -26.21 -0.38 17.58
CA ASP A 18 -26.69 -0.60 16.22
C ASP A 18 -25.79 -1.58 15.47
N ARG A 19 -26.36 -2.68 14.96
CA ARG A 19 -25.64 -3.75 14.25
C ARG A 19 -24.94 -3.25 12.98
N SER A 20 -25.57 -2.34 12.25
CA SER A 20 -24.99 -1.77 11.04
C SER A 20 -23.76 -0.91 11.35
N SER A 21 -23.84 -0.10 12.40
CA SER A 21 -22.71 0.71 12.89
C SER A 21 -21.55 -0.17 13.38
N LEU A 22 -21.85 -1.22 14.15
CA LEU A 22 -20.83 -2.19 14.58
C LEU A 22 -20.14 -2.86 13.41
N PHE A 23 -20.88 -3.28 12.40
CA PHE A 23 -20.31 -3.88 11.20
C PHE A 23 -19.37 -2.91 10.48
N GLY A 24 -19.79 -1.65 10.28
CA GLY A 24 -18.95 -0.62 9.65
C GLY A 24 -17.68 -0.33 10.47
N ILE A 25 -17.80 -0.16 11.78
CA ILE A 25 -16.66 0.06 12.67
C ILE A 25 -15.69 -1.13 12.62
N THR A 26 -16.21 -2.35 12.62
CA THR A 26 -15.38 -3.57 12.57
C THR A 26 -14.55 -3.61 11.28
N ILE A 27 -15.16 -3.31 10.12
CA ILE A 27 -14.42 -3.25 8.84
C ILE A 27 -13.32 -2.20 8.90
N ILE A 28 -13.64 -0.99 9.39
CA ILE A 28 -12.65 0.10 9.51
C ILE A 28 -11.49 -0.34 10.41
N VAL A 29 -11.78 -0.92 11.57
CA VAL A 29 -10.77 -1.41 12.51
C VAL A 29 -9.89 -2.49 11.86
N ILE A 30 -10.49 -3.44 11.13
CA ILE A 30 -9.74 -4.48 10.41
C ILE A 30 -8.78 -3.85 9.39
N ILE A 31 -9.26 -2.88 8.58
CA ILE A 31 -8.44 -2.21 7.57
C ILE A 31 -7.30 -1.42 8.22
N VAL A 32 -7.59 -0.70 9.31
CA VAL A 32 -6.58 0.07 10.06
C VAL A 32 -5.53 -0.86 10.65
N LEU A 33 -5.95 -1.95 11.29
CA LEU A 33 -5.02 -2.94 11.83
C LEU A 33 -4.19 -3.61 10.73
N ALA A 34 -4.84 -4.05 9.65
CA ALA A 34 -4.15 -4.66 8.50
C ALA A 34 -3.10 -3.72 7.90
N GLY A 35 -3.43 -2.45 7.68
CA GLY A 35 -2.50 -1.45 7.15
C GLY A 35 -1.37 -1.11 8.12
N THR A 36 -1.67 -0.97 9.42
CA THR A 36 -0.67 -0.64 10.44
C THR A 36 0.32 -1.77 10.65
N PHE A 37 -0.17 -3.00 10.74
CA PHE A 37 0.66 -4.19 10.96
C PHE A 37 1.14 -4.86 9.66
N ALA A 38 0.91 -4.26 8.49
CA ALA A 38 1.36 -4.78 7.20
C ALA A 38 2.84 -5.20 7.19
N PRO A 39 3.82 -4.43 7.74
CA PRO A 39 5.22 -4.84 7.74
C PRO A 39 5.52 -6.12 8.52
N VAL A 40 4.66 -6.50 9.46
CA VAL A 40 4.82 -7.70 10.30
C VAL A 40 4.01 -8.88 9.77
N ILE A 41 2.82 -8.61 9.20
CA ILE A 41 1.88 -9.65 8.76
C ILE A 41 2.16 -10.08 7.31
N ALA A 42 2.69 -9.18 6.46
CA ALA A 42 2.93 -9.49 5.06
C ALA A 42 3.98 -10.59 4.91
N PRO A 43 3.71 -11.66 4.14
CA PRO A 43 4.65 -12.77 3.95
C PRO A 43 5.96 -12.34 3.30
N MET A 44 5.92 -11.31 2.44
CA MET A 44 7.08 -10.82 1.70
C MET A 44 6.93 -9.33 1.34
N SER A 45 7.98 -8.76 0.77
CA SER A 45 7.91 -7.40 0.24
C SER A 45 6.87 -7.30 -0.90
N PRO A 46 6.00 -6.26 -0.90
CA PRO A 46 5.01 -6.07 -1.96
C PRO A 46 5.63 -5.74 -3.33
N TYR A 47 6.93 -5.44 -3.34
CA TYR A 47 7.69 -5.08 -4.55
C TYR A 47 8.45 -6.25 -5.17
N THR A 48 8.64 -7.35 -4.43
CA THR A 48 9.35 -8.53 -4.94
C THR A 48 8.60 -9.12 -6.12
N GLN A 49 9.25 -9.19 -7.26
CA GLN A 49 8.70 -9.71 -8.52
C GLN A 49 9.39 -11.03 -8.84
N VAL A 50 8.59 -12.05 -9.12
CA VAL A 50 9.06 -13.36 -9.59
C VAL A 50 8.24 -13.69 -10.84
N LEU A 51 8.74 -13.28 -12.00
CA LEU A 51 7.97 -13.33 -13.25
C LEU A 51 7.52 -14.74 -13.63
N GLU A 52 8.26 -15.75 -13.20
CA GLU A 52 7.91 -17.16 -13.39
C GLU A 52 6.66 -17.57 -12.60
N PHE A 53 6.35 -16.85 -11.53
CA PHE A 53 5.15 -17.09 -10.69
C PHE A 53 3.98 -16.19 -11.06
N ARG A 54 3.91 -15.65 -12.29
CA ARG A 54 2.79 -14.80 -12.68
C ARG A 54 1.46 -15.56 -12.68
N ASN A 55 0.40 -14.88 -12.24
CA ASN A 55 -0.99 -15.36 -12.27
C ASN A 55 -1.21 -16.73 -11.61
N GLN A 56 -0.47 -17.03 -10.54
CA GLN A 56 -0.66 -18.25 -9.78
C GLN A 56 -1.93 -18.17 -8.91
N LYS A 57 -2.58 -19.30 -8.75
CA LYS A 57 -3.82 -19.43 -7.96
C LYS A 57 -3.58 -19.20 -6.46
N PRO A 58 -4.62 -18.81 -5.70
CA PRO A 58 -4.54 -18.77 -4.25
C PRO A 58 -4.06 -20.09 -3.65
N GLY A 59 -3.15 -20.01 -2.67
CA GLY A 59 -2.54 -21.17 -2.01
C GLY A 59 -1.31 -21.74 -2.73
N PHE A 60 -0.87 -21.17 -3.85
CA PHE A 60 0.35 -21.58 -4.53
C PHE A 60 1.56 -21.50 -3.60
N THR A 61 2.48 -22.44 -3.73
CA THR A 61 3.75 -22.43 -3.01
C THR A 61 4.89 -22.45 -4.02
N GLY A 62 5.81 -21.50 -3.89
CA GLY A 62 6.97 -21.38 -4.77
C GLY A 62 8.27 -21.24 -3.96
N GLU A 63 9.36 -21.71 -4.54
CA GLU A 63 10.71 -21.60 -3.98
C GLU A 63 11.51 -20.63 -4.82
N ILE A 64 12.31 -19.79 -4.15
CA ILE A 64 13.13 -18.76 -4.77
C ILE A 64 14.55 -18.77 -4.22
N ILE A 65 15.50 -18.36 -5.08
CA ILE A 65 16.85 -18.03 -4.67
C ILE A 65 17.07 -16.53 -4.76
N LEU A 66 17.70 -15.97 -3.73
CA LEU A 66 18.13 -14.58 -3.64
C LEU A 66 19.63 -14.50 -3.88
N PHE A 67 20.05 -13.69 -4.86
CA PHE A 67 21.47 -13.54 -5.19
C PHE A 67 21.78 -12.14 -5.71
N ARG A 68 23.08 -11.78 -5.71
CA ARG A 68 23.60 -10.55 -6.32
C ARG A 68 24.67 -10.91 -7.32
N LEU A 69 24.58 -10.33 -8.51
CA LEU A 69 25.64 -10.48 -9.52
C LEU A 69 26.92 -9.75 -9.12
N THR A 70 26.76 -8.54 -8.57
CA THR A 70 27.81 -7.72 -7.97
C THR A 70 27.31 -7.05 -6.70
N PRO A 71 28.18 -6.69 -5.73
CA PRO A 71 27.76 -6.05 -4.46
C PRO A 71 26.96 -4.75 -4.64
N GLU A 72 27.16 -4.05 -5.75
CA GLU A 72 26.51 -2.76 -6.07
C GLU A 72 25.09 -2.93 -6.65
N LEU A 73 24.78 -4.10 -7.18
CA LEU A 73 23.47 -4.36 -7.78
C LEU A 73 22.44 -4.80 -6.73
N PRO A 74 21.15 -4.49 -6.97
CA PRO A 74 20.09 -4.96 -6.09
C PRO A 74 20.00 -6.49 -6.09
N VAL A 75 19.46 -7.04 -4.99
CA VAL A 75 19.19 -8.47 -4.86
C VAL A 75 18.23 -8.90 -5.96
N GLN A 76 18.64 -9.90 -6.71
CA GLN A 76 17.82 -10.54 -7.73
C GLN A 76 17.12 -11.77 -7.14
N THR A 77 15.95 -12.08 -7.67
CA THR A 77 15.12 -13.19 -7.24
C THR A 77 14.82 -14.08 -8.44
N VAL A 78 15.09 -15.36 -8.31
CA VAL A 78 14.80 -16.37 -9.34
C VAL A 78 13.99 -17.50 -8.76
N ALA A 79 12.97 -17.92 -9.48
CA ALA A 79 12.17 -19.09 -9.15
C ALA A 79 12.94 -20.39 -9.39
N VAL A 80 12.87 -21.32 -8.45
CA VAL A 80 13.54 -22.61 -8.56
C VAL A 80 12.58 -23.77 -8.34
N SER A 81 12.80 -24.84 -9.10
CA SER A 81 12.06 -26.11 -8.96
C SER A 81 12.85 -27.12 -8.14
N SER A 82 14.19 -27.10 -8.24
CA SER A 82 15.08 -27.95 -7.46
C SER A 82 16.43 -27.30 -7.27
N ILE A 83 17.09 -27.64 -6.17
CA ILE A 83 18.42 -27.12 -5.81
C ILE A 83 19.32 -28.30 -5.52
N ASN A 84 20.52 -28.32 -6.10
CA ASN A 84 21.54 -29.30 -5.84
C ASN A 84 22.85 -28.60 -5.45
N LYS A 85 23.44 -28.99 -4.32
CA LYS A 85 24.65 -28.37 -3.77
C LYS A 85 25.88 -29.16 -4.24
N LYS A 86 26.71 -28.54 -5.04
CA LYS A 86 27.98 -29.10 -5.51
C LYS A 86 29.16 -28.26 -5.02
N GLY A 87 29.64 -28.55 -3.82
CA GLY A 87 30.79 -27.84 -3.27
C GLY A 87 30.53 -26.35 -3.08
N GLU A 88 31.28 -25.48 -3.80
CA GLU A 88 31.12 -24.02 -3.76
C GLU A 88 30.12 -23.47 -4.79
N MET A 89 29.61 -24.32 -5.68
CA MET A 89 28.61 -23.97 -6.66
C MET A 89 27.24 -24.52 -6.23
N ILE A 90 26.21 -23.72 -6.45
CA ILE A 90 24.81 -24.14 -6.31
C ILE A 90 24.25 -24.32 -7.71
N GLN A 91 23.87 -25.56 -8.02
CA GLN A 91 23.16 -25.87 -9.24
C GLN A 91 21.66 -25.80 -8.95
N TYR A 92 20.93 -25.01 -9.69
CA TYR A 92 19.47 -24.91 -9.55
C TYR A 92 18.78 -25.11 -10.89
N GLN A 93 17.56 -25.56 -10.83
CA GLN A 93 16.69 -25.80 -11.98
C GLN A 93 15.54 -24.79 -11.95
N ASP A 94 15.30 -24.13 -13.07
CA ASP A 94 14.17 -23.22 -13.20
C ASP A 94 12.85 -23.95 -13.47
N GLN A 95 11.76 -23.19 -13.63
CA GLN A 95 10.43 -23.73 -13.93
C GLN A 95 10.35 -24.43 -15.31
N LEU A 96 11.30 -24.18 -16.20
CA LEU A 96 11.40 -24.77 -17.55
C LEU A 96 12.38 -25.94 -17.59
N ASN A 97 12.80 -26.48 -16.43
CA ASN A 97 13.79 -27.54 -16.29
C ASN A 97 15.19 -27.21 -16.83
N ARG A 98 15.50 -25.93 -17.05
CA ARG A 98 16.84 -25.50 -17.42
C ARG A 98 17.73 -25.44 -16.18
N VAL A 99 18.94 -25.94 -16.31
CA VAL A 99 19.91 -26.02 -15.22
C VAL A 99 20.86 -24.86 -15.29
N PHE A 100 21.01 -24.16 -14.17
CA PHE A 100 21.93 -23.05 -13.99
C PHE A 100 22.85 -23.31 -12.81
N GLU A 101 24.00 -22.67 -12.80
CA GLU A 101 24.96 -22.72 -11.72
C GLU A 101 25.25 -21.30 -11.21
N ILE A 102 25.33 -21.16 -9.90
CA ILE A 102 25.66 -19.89 -9.25
C ILE A 102 26.69 -20.16 -8.15
N ASP A 103 27.66 -19.26 -8.03
CA ASP A 103 28.64 -19.29 -6.96
C ASP A 103 28.00 -18.91 -5.63
N LYS A 104 28.32 -19.64 -4.56
CA LYS A 104 27.85 -19.34 -3.21
C LYS A 104 28.16 -17.92 -2.76
N ASN A 105 29.27 -17.34 -3.20
CA ASN A 105 29.66 -15.97 -2.86
C ASN A 105 28.70 -14.91 -3.43
N LYS A 106 27.88 -15.27 -4.41
CA LYS A 106 26.86 -14.39 -5.01
C LYS A 106 25.50 -14.52 -4.34
N LEU A 107 25.32 -15.47 -3.45
CA LEU A 107 24.06 -15.66 -2.72
C LEU A 107 23.89 -14.60 -1.62
N GLU A 108 22.65 -14.27 -1.30
CA GLU A 108 22.36 -13.31 -0.25
C GLU A 108 22.50 -13.95 1.14
N GLY A 109 23.50 -13.50 1.92
CA GLY A 109 23.77 -14.06 3.25
C GLY A 109 24.62 -15.34 3.23
N VAL A 110 24.81 -15.91 4.42
CA VAL A 110 25.74 -17.04 4.63
C VAL A 110 24.97 -18.36 4.79
N GLU A 111 23.83 -18.31 5.45
CA GLU A 111 23.03 -19.49 5.71
C GLU A 111 22.03 -19.77 4.58
N GLU A 112 21.68 -21.02 4.38
CA GLU A 112 20.70 -21.42 3.36
C GLU A 112 19.36 -20.70 3.49
N LYS A 113 18.89 -20.46 4.71
CA LYS A 113 17.66 -19.72 4.98
C LYS A 113 17.71 -18.26 4.53
N ASP A 114 18.89 -17.68 4.28
CA ASP A 114 19.02 -16.29 3.86
C ASP A 114 18.76 -16.15 2.36
N TRP A 115 19.25 -17.07 1.56
CA TRP A 115 19.19 -17.03 0.10
C TRP A 115 18.17 -17.99 -0.53
N HIS A 116 17.78 -19.08 0.14
CA HIS A 116 16.75 -20.01 -0.33
C HIS A 116 15.48 -19.83 0.52
N LYS A 117 14.42 -19.39 -0.10
CA LYS A 117 13.15 -19.13 0.58
C LYS A 117 12.00 -19.85 -0.11
N LYS A 118 11.13 -20.43 0.71
CA LYS A 118 9.88 -21.03 0.29
C LYS A 118 8.72 -20.17 0.78
N TYR A 119 7.92 -19.66 -0.16
CA TYR A 119 6.78 -18.80 0.14
C TYR A 119 5.48 -19.47 -0.26
N ARG A 120 4.47 -19.27 0.58
CA ARG A 120 3.09 -19.63 0.27
C ARG A 120 2.32 -18.36 -0.06
N TYR A 121 1.84 -18.29 -1.29
CA TYR A 121 1.06 -17.17 -1.81
C TYR A 121 -0.43 -17.38 -1.48
N TRP A 122 -0.87 -16.89 -0.34
CA TRP A 122 -2.21 -17.14 0.20
C TRP A 122 -3.33 -16.69 -0.73
N LEU A 123 -3.20 -15.53 -1.36
CA LEU A 123 -4.13 -14.99 -2.34
C LEU A 123 -3.62 -15.13 -3.78
N GLY A 124 -2.57 -15.93 -3.99
CA GLY A 124 -1.92 -16.06 -5.29
C GLY A 124 -1.03 -14.89 -5.65
N THR A 125 -0.69 -14.79 -6.94
CA THR A 125 0.21 -13.78 -7.48
C THR A 125 -0.46 -12.98 -8.60
N ASP A 126 0.03 -11.74 -8.80
CA ASP A 126 -0.41 -10.90 -9.91
C ASP A 126 0.32 -11.22 -11.22
N ASN A 127 0.07 -10.43 -12.26
CA ASN A 127 0.70 -10.54 -13.58
C ASN A 127 2.21 -10.24 -13.61
N PHE A 128 2.78 -9.77 -12.50
CA PHE A 128 4.23 -9.60 -12.32
C PHE A 128 4.83 -10.61 -11.34
N GLY A 129 4.04 -11.61 -10.89
CA GLY A 129 4.47 -12.61 -9.92
C GLY A 129 4.65 -12.09 -8.50
N ARG A 130 4.04 -10.91 -8.15
CA ARG A 130 4.08 -10.34 -6.80
C ARG A 130 2.97 -10.93 -5.94
N ASP A 131 3.22 -11.06 -4.64
CA ASP A 131 2.24 -11.57 -3.69
C ASP A 131 1.05 -10.62 -3.52
N VAL A 132 -0.14 -11.10 -3.86
CA VAL A 132 -1.38 -10.31 -3.80
C VAL A 132 -1.73 -9.92 -2.36
N LEU A 133 -1.51 -10.83 -1.38
CA LEU A 133 -1.79 -10.53 0.04
C LEU A 133 -0.91 -9.40 0.57
N SER A 134 0.41 -9.49 0.34
CA SER A 134 1.34 -8.44 0.75
C SER A 134 0.98 -7.08 0.12
N ARG A 135 0.63 -7.08 -1.16
CA ARG A 135 0.19 -5.86 -1.85
C ARG A 135 -1.10 -5.28 -1.30
N LEU A 136 -2.05 -6.14 -0.93
CA LEU A 136 -3.31 -5.69 -0.33
C LEU A 136 -3.08 -5.03 1.03
N LEU A 137 -2.25 -5.64 1.88
CA LEU A 137 -1.90 -5.12 3.21
C LEU A 137 -1.17 -3.76 3.12
N TYR A 138 -0.14 -3.68 2.27
CA TYR A 138 0.58 -2.42 2.06
C TYR A 138 -0.26 -1.37 1.33
N GLY A 139 -1.13 -1.78 0.40
CA GLY A 139 -2.09 -0.90 -0.26
C GLY A 139 -3.07 -0.27 0.73
N ALA A 140 -3.59 -1.04 1.69
CA ALA A 140 -4.42 -0.52 2.76
C ALA A 140 -3.69 0.57 3.58
N ARG A 141 -2.42 0.36 3.91
CA ARG A 141 -1.59 1.36 4.62
C ARG A 141 -1.45 2.66 3.82
N ILE A 142 -1.14 2.55 2.53
CA ILE A 142 -1.00 3.73 1.65
C ILE A 142 -2.34 4.46 1.53
N SER A 143 -3.45 3.73 1.30
CA SER A 143 -4.78 4.32 1.18
C SER A 143 -5.22 5.05 2.45
N LEU A 144 -4.95 4.48 3.63
CA LEU A 144 -5.24 5.13 4.91
C LEU A 144 -4.42 6.41 5.09
N LEU A 145 -3.11 6.34 4.79
CA LEU A 145 -2.22 7.50 4.90
C LEU A 145 -2.69 8.62 3.97
N VAL A 146 -2.94 8.32 2.69
CA VAL A 146 -3.43 9.28 1.71
C VAL A 146 -4.79 9.86 2.13
N GLY A 147 -5.75 8.99 2.48
CA GLY A 147 -7.10 9.43 2.86
C GLY A 147 -7.13 10.32 4.11
N ILE A 148 -6.39 9.96 5.15
CA ILE A 148 -6.32 10.76 6.39
C ILE A 148 -5.61 12.09 6.13
N SER A 149 -4.47 12.06 5.42
CA SER A 149 -3.70 13.29 5.14
C SER A 149 -4.49 14.26 4.28
N ALA A 150 -5.10 13.79 3.19
CA ALA A 150 -5.90 14.63 2.30
C ALA A 150 -7.13 15.21 3.03
N SER A 151 -7.84 14.40 3.81
CA SER A 151 -9.00 14.86 4.59
C SER A 151 -8.60 15.89 5.65
N THR A 152 -7.47 15.68 6.34
CA THR A 152 -6.97 16.60 7.35
C THR A 152 -6.57 17.94 6.71
N LEU A 153 -5.85 17.91 5.59
CA LEU A 153 -5.45 19.10 4.86
C LEU A 153 -6.66 19.90 4.37
N SER A 154 -7.62 19.22 3.73
CA SER A 154 -8.88 19.85 3.28
C SER A 154 -9.66 20.47 4.42
N LEU A 155 -9.75 19.79 5.57
CA LEU A 155 -10.43 20.31 6.76
C LEU A 155 -9.76 21.58 7.30
N LEU A 156 -8.41 21.57 7.41
CA LEU A 156 -7.66 22.73 7.88
C LEU A 156 -7.83 23.93 6.97
N ILE A 157 -7.67 23.74 5.66
CA ILE A 157 -7.87 24.81 4.66
C ILE A 157 -9.32 25.32 4.72
N GLY A 158 -10.30 24.42 4.74
CA GLY A 158 -11.72 24.78 4.79
C GLY A 158 -12.09 25.56 6.06
N ILE A 159 -11.57 25.16 7.23
CA ILE A 159 -11.80 25.89 8.49
C ILE A 159 -11.18 27.29 8.44
N ILE A 160 -9.93 27.41 7.96
CA ILE A 160 -9.22 28.70 7.89
C ILE A 160 -9.96 29.64 6.93
N LEU A 161 -10.22 29.21 5.70
CA LEU A 161 -10.90 30.04 4.71
C LEU A 161 -12.35 30.37 5.14
N GLY A 162 -13.08 29.40 5.69
CA GLY A 162 -14.43 29.61 6.19
C GLY A 162 -14.48 30.56 7.38
N ALA A 163 -13.52 30.46 8.32
CA ALA A 163 -13.44 31.35 9.47
C ALA A 163 -13.10 32.80 9.04
N ILE A 164 -12.14 32.97 8.11
CA ILE A 164 -11.77 34.29 7.57
C ILE A 164 -12.97 34.90 6.83
N SER A 165 -13.61 34.14 5.95
CA SER A 165 -14.78 34.56 5.18
C SER A 165 -15.92 35.00 6.11
N GLY A 166 -16.27 34.16 7.11
CA GLY A 166 -17.36 34.44 8.04
C GLY A 166 -17.07 35.59 9.03
N TYR A 167 -15.78 35.80 9.41
CA TYR A 167 -15.42 36.87 10.34
C TYR A 167 -15.37 38.26 9.69
N TYR A 168 -14.74 38.35 8.53
CA TYR A 168 -14.56 39.67 7.85
C TYR A 168 -15.73 40.06 6.95
N GLY A 169 -16.44 39.10 6.36
CA GLY A 169 -17.59 39.34 5.49
C GLY A 169 -17.25 40.14 4.21
N GLY A 170 -18.27 40.69 3.57
CA GLY A 170 -18.17 41.66 2.50
C GLY A 170 -17.39 41.20 1.26
N VAL A 171 -16.42 42.02 0.83
CA VAL A 171 -15.63 41.75 -0.39
C VAL A 171 -14.77 40.50 -0.24
N LEU A 172 -14.20 40.25 0.95
CA LEU A 172 -13.35 39.09 1.20
C LEU A 172 -14.15 37.78 1.15
N GLU A 173 -15.32 37.77 1.76
CA GLU A 173 -16.26 36.67 1.65
C GLU A 173 -16.62 36.36 0.20
N THR A 174 -17.01 37.41 -0.55
CA THR A 174 -17.35 37.29 -1.97
C THR A 174 -16.18 36.71 -2.78
N LEU A 175 -14.94 37.13 -2.52
CA LEU A 175 -13.75 36.66 -3.21
C LEU A 175 -13.51 35.16 -2.93
N ILE A 176 -13.56 34.75 -1.65
CA ILE A 176 -13.35 33.37 -1.23
C ILE A 176 -14.43 32.47 -1.83
N MET A 177 -15.70 32.90 -1.77
CA MET A 177 -16.81 32.12 -2.34
C MET A 177 -16.68 31.99 -3.86
N ARG A 178 -16.30 33.06 -4.59
CA ARG A 178 -16.07 32.98 -6.04
C ARG A 178 -14.93 32.05 -6.41
N LEU A 179 -13.84 32.05 -5.64
CA LEU A 179 -12.73 31.12 -5.84
C LEU A 179 -13.19 29.66 -5.67
N THR A 180 -13.99 29.43 -4.63
CA THR A 180 -14.56 28.10 -4.35
C THR A 180 -15.51 27.66 -5.46
N ASP A 181 -16.38 28.56 -5.95
CA ASP A 181 -17.30 28.27 -7.07
C ASP A 181 -16.52 27.90 -8.34
N ILE A 182 -15.42 28.60 -8.65
CA ILE A 182 -14.55 28.27 -9.79
C ILE A 182 -13.96 26.87 -9.64
N MET A 183 -13.46 26.52 -8.44
CA MET A 183 -12.89 25.19 -8.17
C MET A 183 -13.95 24.08 -8.34
N PHE A 184 -15.17 24.28 -7.85
CA PHE A 184 -16.26 23.32 -8.02
C PHE A 184 -16.80 23.25 -9.46
N GLY A 185 -16.72 24.34 -10.20
CA GLY A 185 -17.13 24.39 -11.62
C GLY A 185 -16.16 23.65 -12.54
N PHE A 186 -14.95 23.36 -12.08
CA PHE A 186 -13.97 22.66 -12.90
C PHE A 186 -14.14 21.14 -12.81
N PRO A 187 -14.22 20.41 -13.96
CA PRO A 187 -14.30 18.96 -13.93
C PRO A 187 -13.05 18.34 -13.30
N THR A 188 -13.20 17.75 -12.10
CA THR A 188 -12.09 17.20 -11.30
C THR A 188 -11.20 16.25 -12.09
N LEU A 189 -11.79 15.40 -12.95
CA LEU A 189 -11.01 14.46 -13.78
C LEU A 189 -10.12 15.16 -14.78
N LEU A 190 -10.59 16.24 -15.44
CA LEU A 190 -9.79 17.00 -16.39
C LEU A 190 -8.64 17.73 -15.68
N PHE A 191 -8.92 18.27 -14.50
CA PHE A 191 -7.91 18.92 -13.67
C PHE A 191 -6.81 17.94 -13.24
N LEU A 192 -7.22 16.74 -12.77
CA LEU A 192 -6.27 15.68 -12.38
C LEU A 192 -5.41 15.21 -13.55
N ILE A 193 -6.00 15.00 -14.73
CA ILE A 193 -5.26 14.62 -15.95
C ILE A 193 -4.27 15.73 -16.34
N GLY A 194 -4.69 16.98 -16.27
CA GLY A 194 -3.82 18.12 -16.57
C GLY A 194 -2.61 18.22 -15.63
N ILE A 195 -2.82 18.06 -14.33
CA ILE A 195 -1.75 18.05 -13.33
C ILE A 195 -0.81 16.85 -13.54
N THR A 196 -1.34 15.63 -13.71
CA THR A 196 -0.51 14.44 -13.90
C THR A 196 0.26 14.44 -15.23
N ALA A 197 -0.22 15.15 -16.25
CA ALA A 197 0.51 15.36 -17.50
C ALA A 197 1.63 16.42 -17.38
N ALA A 198 1.46 17.42 -16.50
CA ALA A 198 2.42 18.49 -16.30
C ALA A 198 3.54 18.14 -15.30
N PHE A 199 3.28 17.22 -14.38
CA PHE A 199 4.22 16.83 -13.32
C PHE A 199 4.41 15.32 -13.34
N GLU A 200 5.61 14.84 -12.94
CA GLU A 200 5.84 13.41 -12.77
C GLU A 200 4.87 12.82 -11.72
N PRO A 201 4.23 11.67 -11.99
CA PRO A 201 3.23 11.08 -11.10
C PRO A 201 3.90 10.53 -9.82
N THR A 202 4.05 11.40 -8.83
CA THR A 202 4.51 11.05 -7.48
C THR A 202 3.37 11.13 -6.49
N LEU A 203 3.49 10.43 -5.35
CA LEU A 203 2.50 10.53 -4.28
C LEU A 203 2.29 11.99 -3.83
N THR A 204 3.33 12.81 -3.87
CA THR A 204 3.28 14.23 -3.51
C THR A 204 2.34 15.03 -4.43
N VAL A 205 2.37 14.75 -5.75
CA VAL A 205 1.48 15.42 -6.73
C VAL A 205 0.01 15.05 -6.54
N VAL A 206 -0.27 13.87 -6.00
CA VAL A 206 -1.66 13.44 -5.69
C VAL A 206 -2.23 14.16 -4.47
N PHE A 207 -1.38 14.69 -3.56
CA PHE A 207 -1.81 15.41 -2.37
C PHE A 207 -2.14 16.89 -2.61
N PHE A 208 -1.60 17.52 -3.63
CA PHE A 208 -1.79 18.92 -3.98
C PHE A 208 -2.69 19.09 -5.19
#